data_d6f97dd61efc5ba56e5f85f386947f1e
#
_entry.id   d6f97dd61efc5ba56e5f85f386947f1e
#
_cell.length_a   1.000
_cell.length_b   1.000
_cell.length_c   1.000
_cell.angle_alpha   90.00
_cell.angle_beta   90.00
_cell.angle_gamma   90.00
#
_symmetry.space_group_name_H-M   'P 1'
#
loop_
_entity.id
_entity.type
_entity.pdbx_description
1 polymer ?
#
loop_
_entity_poly.entity_id
_entity_poly.type
_entity_poly.pdbx_seq_one_letter_code
_entity_poly.pdbx_strand_id
1 'polypeptide(L)'
;MRWLMRLVGAVALAAASPAFADSWIPATRTTYVSPDKAVRLTVVPRDIEDQLAYFTDKVDGKEPAGQRSGGEPRALGILERRSGKTWTKVWEVPLVNEVSPVEALVANGGGNVVTFDNWHSVGFGDNVVVIYRRDGSLVRAMKLSDILPADYVRALPTSVSSMWWGGKHALSPDGRQVVLKVVVPSRNGSIGSQRQYVDVTINLATGAVAPLAGPAWTRAMAAAAPIAARSKAEEATWRASMIAPLAAPTGTKEIDWKRYLYQAIKRLAPKSPQMGFDPVWILAETGAPEFAEQAKDIRGIFTGWDDKSDFAFASPSAPKALARLLAEGASAAPAGGLAGSRMFVALPPALGAGVRNALTRTGATVIVFDPSVPIPQRADALREVGVAPDEVTTEAARAAADARRFELDAVRLDALAPPDPKALAKDDESMEVMADVLEAEATKAEASAGGKPE
;
A
#
# COMPACT_ATOMS: atom_id res chain seq x y z
N MET A 1 40.57 -2.26 -7.34
CA MET A 1 39.27 -2.64 -7.90
C MET A 1 38.17 -2.81 -6.84
N ARG A 2 38.42 -3.37 -5.67
CA ARG A 2 37.44 -3.52 -4.58
C ARG A 2 36.87 -2.20 -4.00
N TRP A 3 37.57 -1.09 -4.14
CA TRP A 3 37.15 0.21 -3.63
C TRP A 3 36.18 0.93 -4.57
N LEU A 4 36.28 0.74 -5.88
CA LEU A 4 35.36 1.32 -6.86
C LEU A 4 33.97 0.65 -6.83
N MET A 5 33.89 -0.65 -6.56
CA MET A 5 32.59 -1.34 -6.40
C MET A 5 31.79 -0.87 -5.15
N ARG A 6 32.49 -0.49 -4.08
CA ARG A 6 31.83 0.08 -2.89
C ARG A 6 31.30 1.49 -3.12
N LEU A 7 31.93 2.28 -4.00
CA LEU A 7 31.46 3.61 -4.37
C LEU A 7 30.24 3.56 -5.31
N VAL A 8 30.19 2.62 -6.24
CA VAL A 8 29.04 2.44 -7.13
C VAL A 8 27.82 1.91 -6.38
N GLY A 9 28.02 1.01 -5.40
CA GLY A 9 26.94 0.55 -4.52
C GLY A 9 26.39 1.66 -3.62
N ALA A 10 27.24 2.57 -3.12
CA ALA A 10 26.82 3.70 -2.29
C ALA A 10 26.08 4.79 -3.11
N VAL A 11 26.46 5.00 -4.37
CA VAL A 11 25.79 5.95 -5.28
C VAL A 11 24.43 5.39 -5.75
N ALA A 12 24.31 4.07 -5.95
CA ALA A 12 23.02 3.45 -6.29
C ALA A 12 22.01 3.47 -5.12
N LEU A 13 22.48 3.42 -3.87
CA LEU A 13 21.63 3.62 -2.69
C LEU A 13 21.22 5.08 -2.48
N ALA A 14 22.04 6.04 -2.93
CA ALA A 14 21.71 7.47 -2.85
C ALA A 14 20.74 7.93 -3.95
N ALA A 15 20.56 7.12 -5.03
CA ALA A 15 19.59 7.37 -6.09
C ALA A 15 18.25 6.61 -5.90
N ALA A 16 18.11 5.82 -4.84
CA ALA A 16 16.81 5.37 -4.41
C ALA A 16 16.09 6.58 -3.82
N SER A 17 15.19 7.18 -4.59
CA SER A 17 14.23 8.15 -4.05
C SER A 17 13.70 7.58 -2.74
N PRO A 18 13.70 8.32 -1.63
CA PRO A 18 13.07 7.84 -0.42
C PRO A 18 11.63 7.46 -0.81
N ALA A 19 11.28 6.19 -0.67
CA ALA A 19 9.89 5.82 -0.64
C ALA A 19 9.34 6.66 0.51
N PHE A 20 8.50 7.64 0.20
CA PHE A 20 7.78 8.40 1.21
C PHE A 20 6.88 7.39 1.93
N ALA A 21 7.42 6.79 2.97
CA ALA A 21 6.59 6.16 3.97
C ALA A 21 5.73 7.27 4.55
N ASP A 22 4.41 7.12 4.52
CA ASP A 22 3.50 8.04 5.18
C ASP A 22 3.99 8.23 6.62
N SER A 23 4.64 9.37 6.91
CA SER A 23 5.07 9.70 8.26
C SER A 23 3.91 10.40 8.95
N TRP A 24 3.29 9.69 9.89
CA TRP A 24 2.20 10.25 10.66
C TRP A 24 2.74 11.08 11.83
N ILE A 25 2.34 12.36 11.86
CA ILE A 25 2.59 13.21 13.03
C ILE A 25 1.77 12.65 14.19
N PRO A 26 2.35 12.50 15.40
CA PRO A 26 1.61 12.04 16.56
C PRO A 26 0.36 12.90 16.79
N ALA A 27 -0.76 12.23 17.08
CA ALA A 27 -2.00 12.94 17.39
C ALA A 27 -1.80 13.81 18.65
N THR A 28 -2.16 15.07 18.57
CA THR A 28 -2.00 16.03 19.66
C THR A 28 -3.34 16.66 20.03
N ARG A 29 -3.41 17.17 21.25
CA ARG A 29 -4.59 17.95 21.70
C ARG A 29 -4.79 19.14 20.79
N THR A 30 -5.92 19.21 20.11
CA THR A 30 -6.24 20.24 19.10
C THR A 30 -7.54 20.95 19.43
N THR A 31 -7.61 22.26 19.15
CA THR A 31 -8.82 23.06 19.40
C THR A 31 -9.35 23.66 18.10
N TYR A 32 -10.61 23.42 17.83
CA TYR A 32 -11.36 23.94 16.69
C TYR A 32 -12.38 24.95 17.17
N VAL A 33 -12.42 26.13 16.53
CA VAL A 33 -13.27 27.25 16.97
C VAL A 33 -14.34 27.51 15.92
N SER A 34 -15.58 27.74 16.36
CA SER A 34 -16.68 28.15 15.48
C SER A 34 -16.39 29.47 14.77
N PRO A 35 -16.95 29.73 13.57
CA PRO A 35 -16.73 31.00 12.84
C PRO A 35 -17.09 32.25 13.65
N ASP A 36 -18.14 32.20 14.49
CA ASP A 36 -18.55 33.29 15.40
C ASP A 36 -17.67 33.42 16.66
N LYS A 37 -16.68 32.52 16.83
CA LYS A 37 -15.79 32.47 17.98
C LYS A 37 -16.49 32.31 19.35
N ALA A 38 -17.76 31.90 19.33
CA ALA A 38 -18.57 31.73 20.53
C ALA A 38 -18.44 30.34 21.14
N VAL A 39 -17.97 29.35 20.36
CA VAL A 39 -17.86 27.97 20.78
C VAL A 39 -16.52 27.39 20.29
N ARG A 40 -15.94 26.47 21.09
CA ARG A 40 -14.78 25.69 20.67
C ARG A 40 -14.95 24.21 21.02
N LEU A 41 -14.44 23.37 20.17
CA LEU A 41 -14.25 21.95 20.43
C LEU A 41 -12.75 21.72 20.71
N THR A 42 -12.43 21.16 21.86
CA THR A 42 -11.10 20.61 22.12
C THR A 42 -11.16 19.11 21.95
N VAL A 43 -10.34 18.58 21.07
CA VAL A 43 -10.14 17.14 20.88
C VAL A 43 -8.91 16.72 21.68
N VAL A 44 -9.09 15.75 22.56
CA VAL A 44 -8.00 15.07 23.26
C VAL A 44 -7.85 13.69 22.64
N PRO A 45 -6.70 13.38 22.00
CA PRO A 45 -6.50 12.07 21.41
C PRO A 45 -6.55 10.95 22.44
N ARG A 46 -6.86 9.75 21.99
CA ARG A 46 -6.70 8.53 22.76
C ARG A 46 -5.23 8.33 23.12
N ASP A 47 -4.95 7.88 24.31
CA ASP A 47 -3.59 7.57 24.73
C ASP A 47 -3.10 6.30 24.06
N ILE A 48 -2.10 6.44 23.19
CA ILE A 48 -1.34 5.32 22.63
C ILE A 48 0.08 5.32 23.23
N GLU A 49 0.68 4.16 23.33
CA GLU A 49 2.04 4.01 23.86
C GLU A 49 3.03 4.69 22.90
N ASP A 50 3.03 4.27 21.65
CA ASP A 50 3.69 4.91 20.52
C ASP A 50 3.09 4.41 19.20
N GLN A 51 3.62 4.91 18.08
CA GLN A 51 3.14 4.53 16.75
C GLN A 51 3.48 3.08 16.39
N LEU A 52 4.65 2.59 16.79
CA LEU A 52 5.09 1.23 16.49
C LEU A 52 4.19 0.21 17.18
N ALA A 53 3.90 0.41 18.47
CA ALA A 53 2.97 -0.41 19.23
C ALA A 53 1.58 -0.42 18.58
N TYR A 54 1.09 0.75 18.15
CA TYR A 54 -0.19 0.85 17.45
C TYR A 54 -0.22 0.00 16.17
N PHE A 55 0.77 0.14 15.28
CA PHE A 55 0.78 -0.60 14.02
C PHE A 55 1.04 -2.09 14.23
N THR A 56 1.87 -2.47 15.20
CA THR A 56 2.10 -3.88 15.55
C THR A 56 0.79 -4.54 16.01
N ASP A 57 0.05 -3.89 16.90
CA ASP A 57 -1.23 -4.41 17.37
C ASP A 57 -2.27 -4.50 16.26
N LYS A 58 -2.30 -3.52 15.31
CA LYS A 58 -3.18 -3.59 14.13
C LYS A 58 -2.87 -4.81 13.27
N VAL A 59 -1.58 -5.11 13.03
CA VAL A 59 -1.16 -6.30 12.28
C VAL A 59 -1.55 -7.58 13.01
N ASP A 60 -1.42 -7.59 14.33
CA ASP A 60 -1.78 -8.72 15.20
C ASP A 60 -3.29 -8.85 15.44
N GLY A 61 -4.11 -7.89 14.98
CA GLY A 61 -5.56 -7.87 15.21
C GLY A 61 -5.96 -7.56 16.65
N LYS A 62 -5.09 -6.92 17.43
CA LYS A 62 -5.38 -6.52 18.82
C LYS A 62 -6.06 -5.16 18.85
N GLU A 63 -7.11 -5.04 19.66
CA GLU A 63 -7.86 -3.79 19.86
C GLU A 63 -8.12 -3.52 21.36
N PRO A 64 -8.07 -2.26 21.77
CA PRO A 64 -7.67 -1.06 21.02
C PRO A 64 -6.15 -1.03 20.78
N ALA A 65 -5.75 -0.87 19.52
CA ALA A 65 -4.36 -0.99 19.10
C ALA A 65 -3.45 0.05 19.80
N GLY A 66 -2.29 -0.39 20.28
CA GLY A 66 -1.28 0.47 20.93
C GLY A 66 -1.77 1.17 22.19
N GLN A 67 -2.78 0.67 22.89
CA GLN A 67 -3.35 1.29 24.09
C GLN A 67 -2.31 1.41 25.20
N ARG A 68 -2.08 2.64 25.67
CA ARG A 68 -1.25 2.86 26.87
C ARG A 68 -1.95 2.32 28.12
N SER A 69 -1.20 1.61 28.94
CA SER A 69 -1.72 1.09 30.20
C SER A 69 -2.21 2.22 31.12
N GLY A 70 -3.46 2.16 31.56
CA GLY A 70 -4.09 3.19 32.39
C GLY A 70 -4.41 4.50 31.65
N GLY A 71 -4.17 4.59 30.34
CA GLY A 71 -4.52 5.75 29.53
C GLY A 71 -6.00 5.76 29.10
N GLU A 72 -6.45 6.92 28.60
CA GLU A 72 -7.80 7.09 28.06
C GLU A 72 -8.04 6.18 26.85
N PRO A 73 -9.09 5.32 26.87
CA PRO A 73 -9.30 4.31 25.85
C PRO A 73 -9.96 4.85 24.55
N ARG A 74 -10.36 6.12 24.55
CA ARG A 74 -11.02 6.79 23.41
C ARG A 74 -10.60 8.23 23.32
N ALA A 75 -10.63 8.77 22.09
CA ALA A 75 -10.53 10.22 21.92
C ALA A 75 -11.70 10.92 22.61
N LEU A 76 -11.46 12.04 23.25
CA LEU A 76 -12.48 12.86 23.92
C LEU A 76 -12.72 14.15 23.15
N GLY A 77 -13.96 14.49 22.94
CA GLY A 77 -14.41 15.81 22.50
C GLY A 77 -14.93 16.62 23.69
N ILE A 78 -14.40 17.81 23.85
CA ILE A 78 -14.82 18.76 24.89
C ILE A 78 -15.34 20.01 24.20
N LEU A 79 -16.67 20.21 24.21
CA LEU A 79 -17.27 21.42 23.67
C LEU A 79 -17.44 22.44 24.78
N GLU A 80 -16.97 23.65 24.53
CA GLU A 80 -17.07 24.77 25.47
C GLU A 80 -17.66 25.99 24.79
N ARG A 81 -18.45 26.74 25.54
CA ARG A 81 -19.05 28.01 25.12
C ARG A 81 -18.37 29.19 25.83
N ARG A 82 -18.14 30.24 25.11
CA ARG A 82 -17.59 31.48 25.64
C ARG A 82 -18.63 32.25 26.44
N SER A 83 -18.28 32.61 27.66
CA SER A 83 -19.06 33.48 28.53
C SER A 83 -18.14 34.64 28.99
N GLY A 84 -18.22 35.77 28.33
CA GLY A 84 -17.30 36.89 28.51
C GLY A 84 -15.85 36.50 28.18
N LYS A 85 -14.98 36.48 29.20
CA LYS A 85 -13.57 36.06 29.06
C LYS A 85 -13.31 34.59 29.38
N THR A 86 -14.31 33.86 29.88
CA THR A 86 -14.18 32.45 30.32
C THR A 86 -14.81 31.49 29.32
N TRP A 87 -14.43 30.22 29.41
CA TRP A 87 -15.01 29.13 28.66
C TRP A 87 -15.71 28.20 29.62
N THR A 88 -16.98 27.88 29.34
CA THR A 88 -17.80 26.97 30.14
C THR A 88 -18.06 25.71 29.33
N LYS A 89 -17.77 24.56 29.93
CA LYS A 89 -18.03 23.24 29.33
C LYS A 89 -19.50 23.04 29.06
N VAL A 90 -19.85 22.70 27.82
CA VAL A 90 -21.19 22.32 27.38
C VAL A 90 -21.37 20.82 27.50
N TRP A 91 -20.40 20.07 26.95
CA TRP A 91 -20.36 18.63 27.05
C TRP A 91 -18.92 18.11 26.93
N GLU A 92 -18.73 16.88 27.36
CA GLU A 92 -17.53 16.09 27.17
C GLU A 92 -17.95 14.67 26.88
N VAL A 93 -17.62 14.17 25.69
CA VAL A 93 -18.03 12.83 25.23
C VAL A 93 -16.89 12.12 24.52
N PRO A 94 -16.85 10.77 24.58
CA PRO A 94 -15.98 9.99 23.73
C PRO A 94 -16.35 10.19 22.25
N LEU A 95 -15.33 10.44 21.40
CA LEU A 95 -15.49 10.47 19.96
C LEU A 95 -15.38 9.06 19.39
N VAL A 96 -16.05 8.83 18.25
CA VAL A 96 -15.98 7.53 17.56
C VAL A 96 -14.75 7.37 16.69
N ASN A 97 -14.05 8.47 16.38
CA ASN A 97 -12.76 8.42 15.68
C ASN A 97 -11.71 7.71 16.55
N GLU A 98 -10.98 6.78 15.99
CA GLU A 98 -10.23 5.77 16.74
C GLU A 98 -9.18 6.36 17.70
N VAL A 99 -8.19 7.10 17.20
CA VAL A 99 -7.17 7.78 18.02
C VAL A 99 -7.48 9.26 18.12
N SER A 100 -7.86 9.87 17.01
CA SER A 100 -8.26 11.27 16.90
C SER A 100 -8.87 11.51 15.52
N PRO A 101 -9.84 12.41 15.35
CA PRO A 101 -10.16 12.94 14.04
C PRO A 101 -8.97 13.76 13.50
N VAL A 102 -8.86 13.84 12.19
CA VAL A 102 -7.85 14.65 11.50
C VAL A 102 -8.26 16.12 11.47
N GLU A 103 -9.55 16.39 11.30
CA GLU A 103 -10.13 17.72 11.24
C GLU A 103 -11.51 17.75 11.93
N ALA A 104 -11.94 18.93 12.38
CA ALA A 104 -13.31 19.14 12.87
C ALA A 104 -13.84 20.52 12.49
N LEU A 105 -15.15 20.58 12.27
CA LEU A 105 -15.91 21.80 12.09
C LEU A 105 -16.92 21.97 13.24
N VAL A 106 -17.01 23.18 13.77
CA VAL A 106 -17.92 23.54 14.86
C VAL A 106 -18.92 24.56 14.35
N ALA A 107 -20.22 24.26 14.44
CA ALA A 107 -21.25 25.19 14.03
C ALA A 107 -21.38 26.37 14.99
N ASN A 108 -21.80 27.54 14.46
CA ASN A 108 -22.06 28.73 15.25
C ASN A 108 -23.05 28.47 16.39
N GLY A 109 -22.86 29.18 17.48
CA GLY A 109 -23.75 29.08 18.65
C GLY A 109 -23.75 27.70 19.34
N GLY A 110 -22.81 26.80 19.04
CA GLY A 110 -22.76 25.46 19.60
C GLY A 110 -23.83 24.54 19.05
N GLY A 111 -24.06 24.62 17.73
CA GLY A 111 -24.91 23.68 17.00
C GLY A 111 -24.23 22.29 16.86
N ASN A 112 -24.24 21.74 15.65
CA ASN A 112 -23.58 20.47 15.39
C ASN A 112 -22.04 20.60 15.36
N VAL A 113 -21.39 19.49 15.65
CA VAL A 113 -19.96 19.28 15.41
C VAL A 113 -19.81 18.21 14.33
N VAL A 114 -18.89 18.41 13.39
CA VAL A 114 -18.54 17.42 12.39
C VAL A 114 -17.04 17.12 12.52
N THR A 115 -16.70 15.86 12.67
CA THR A 115 -15.29 15.40 12.66
C THR A 115 -15.03 14.62 11.38
N PHE A 116 -13.78 14.65 10.91
CA PHE A 116 -13.36 14.03 9.67
C PHE A 116 -12.20 13.08 9.91
N ASP A 117 -12.30 11.94 9.25
CA ASP A 117 -11.25 10.91 9.15
C ASP A 117 -10.77 10.37 10.51
N ASN A 118 -9.97 9.35 10.46
CA ASN A 118 -9.23 8.86 11.61
C ASN A 118 -7.75 9.19 11.44
N TRP A 119 -7.08 9.46 12.54
CA TRP A 119 -5.64 9.55 12.54
C TRP A 119 -5.04 8.33 11.85
N HIS A 120 -4.09 8.50 10.96
CA HIS A 120 -3.39 7.52 10.13
C HIS A 120 -4.24 6.74 9.10
N SER A 121 -5.52 6.98 8.93
CA SER A 121 -6.36 6.28 7.95
C SER A 121 -7.36 7.23 7.25
N VAL A 122 -6.86 8.32 6.69
CA VAL A 122 -7.68 9.30 5.95
C VAL A 122 -8.46 8.60 4.84
N GLY A 123 -9.77 8.82 4.81
CA GLY A 123 -10.68 8.25 3.82
C GLY A 123 -11.02 6.76 4.02
N PHE A 124 -10.38 6.07 4.94
CA PHE A 124 -10.64 4.66 5.24
C PHE A 124 -11.44 4.49 6.54
N GLY A 125 -12.15 3.36 6.63
CA GLY A 125 -12.92 2.99 7.81
C GLY A 125 -14.30 3.61 7.89
N ASP A 126 -14.96 3.44 9.03
CA ASP A 126 -16.38 3.76 9.22
C ASP A 126 -16.64 5.20 9.67
N ASN A 127 -15.60 5.95 10.05
CA ASN A 127 -15.69 7.25 10.70
C ASN A 127 -15.05 8.36 9.86
N VAL A 128 -15.23 8.34 8.53
CA VAL A 128 -14.67 9.34 7.62
C VAL A 128 -15.38 10.69 7.78
N VAL A 129 -16.70 10.67 8.00
CA VAL A 129 -17.48 11.86 8.36
C VAL A 129 -18.38 11.50 9.53
N VAL A 130 -18.22 12.19 10.64
CA VAL A 130 -19.02 11.94 11.85
C VAL A 130 -19.71 13.21 12.32
N ILE A 131 -20.99 13.13 12.56
CA ILE A 131 -21.82 14.27 12.98
C ILE A 131 -22.31 14.04 14.40
N TYR A 132 -22.06 15.03 15.27
CA TYR A 132 -22.55 15.09 16.63
C TYR A 132 -23.58 16.22 16.79
N ARG A 133 -24.60 15.99 17.61
CA ARG A 133 -25.57 17.03 17.99
C ARG A 133 -24.97 18.02 18.98
N ARG A 134 -25.76 19.06 19.22
CA ARG A 134 -25.46 20.11 20.20
C ARG A 134 -25.20 19.59 21.62
N ASP A 135 -25.77 18.45 21.99
CA ASP A 135 -25.61 17.80 23.28
C ASP A 135 -24.48 16.75 23.30
N GLY A 136 -23.74 16.61 22.21
CA GLY A 136 -22.67 15.63 22.06
C GLY A 136 -23.15 14.25 21.60
N SER A 137 -24.46 14.01 21.47
CA SER A 137 -24.97 12.73 20.97
C SER A 137 -24.65 12.54 19.49
N LEU A 138 -24.37 11.30 19.09
CA LEU A 138 -24.09 10.93 17.70
C LEU A 138 -25.33 11.08 16.83
N VAL A 139 -25.20 11.78 15.70
CA VAL A 139 -26.21 11.78 14.61
C VAL A 139 -25.94 10.64 13.67
N ARG A 140 -24.73 10.59 13.13
CA ARG A 140 -24.29 9.57 12.16
C ARG A 140 -22.79 9.52 12.04
N ALA A 141 -22.23 8.32 11.93
CA ALA A 141 -20.89 8.05 11.42
C ALA A 141 -21.02 7.46 10.02
N MET A 142 -20.15 7.85 9.11
CA MET A 142 -20.23 7.49 7.70
C MET A 142 -18.85 7.13 7.16
N LYS A 143 -18.79 6.07 6.39
CA LYS A 143 -17.67 5.74 5.49
C LYS A 143 -17.90 6.39 4.12
N LEU A 144 -16.85 6.46 3.29
CA LEU A 144 -16.98 7.07 1.98
C LEU A 144 -18.03 6.40 1.08
N SER A 145 -18.21 5.09 1.19
CA SER A 145 -19.24 4.37 0.42
C SER A 145 -20.69 4.66 0.86
N ASP A 146 -20.91 5.32 2.00
CA ASP A 146 -22.23 5.83 2.40
C ASP A 146 -22.53 7.20 1.75
N ILE A 147 -21.50 7.86 1.23
CA ILE A 147 -21.55 9.23 0.70
C ILE A 147 -21.40 9.23 -0.81
N LEU A 148 -20.53 8.35 -1.35
CA LEU A 148 -20.11 8.32 -2.75
C LEU A 148 -20.38 6.95 -3.39
N PRO A 149 -20.67 6.89 -4.70
CA PRO A 149 -20.79 5.63 -5.42
C PRO A 149 -19.48 4.81 -5.36
N ALA A 150 -19.61 3.50 -5.32
CA ALA A 150 -18.45 2.59 -5.17
C ALA A 150 -17.37 2.81 -6.24
N ASP A 151 -17.77 3.03 -7.49
CA ASP A 151 -16.81 3.28 -8.59
C ASP A 151 -16.13 4.64 -8.47
N TYR A 152 -16.81 5.64 -7.86
CA TYR A 152 -16.17 6.91 -7.56
C TYR A 152 -15.11 6.75 -6.46
N VAL A 153 -15.45 6.05 -5.37
CA VAL A 153 -14.49 5.75 -4.29
C VAL A 153 -13.29 4.98 -4.83
N ARG A 154 -13.51 3.99 -5.69
CA ARG A 154 -12.45 3.21 -6.34
C ARG A 154 -11.50 4.07 -7.19
N ALA A 155 -11.98 5.17 -7.74
CA ALA A 155 -11.20 6.07 -8.59
C ALA A 155 -10.44 7.15 -7.80
N LEU A 156 -10.68 7.31 -6.51
CA LEU A 156 -9.97 8.30 -5.69
C LEU A 156 -8.49 7.94 -5.57
N PRO A 157 -7.60 8.94 -5.54
CA PRO A 157 -6.17 8.69 -5.35
C PRO A 157 -5.90 8.14 -3.96
N THR A 158 -5.08 7.08 -3.89
CA THR A 158 -4.76 6.37 -2.65
C THR A 158 -3.27 6.18 -2.47
N SER A 159 -2.83 6.15 -1.21
CA SER A 159 -1.57 5.56 -0.77
C SER A 159 -1.84 4.29 0.05
N VAL A 160 -0.81 3.75 0.68
CA VAL A 160 -0.93 2.57 1.55
C VAL A 160 -1.89 2.83 2.73
N SER A 161 -1.87 4.04 3.30
CA SER A 161 -2.59 4.38 4.52
C SER A 161 -3.62 5.50 4.36
N SER A 162 -3.72 6.13 3.18
CA SER A 162 -4.59 7.28 2.95
C SER A 162 -5.31 7.21 1.62
N MET A 163 -6.54 7.65 1.62
CA MET A 163 -7.33 7.96 0.42
C MET A 163 -7.58 9.47 0.42
N TRP A 164 -6.96 10.18 -0.51
CA TRP A 164 -7.09 11.65 -0.59
C TRP A 164 -8.41 12.04 -1.25
N TRP A 165 -9.49 11.92 -0.49
CA TRP A 165 -10.85 12.09 -0.97
C TRP A 165 -11.36 13.53 -0.85
N GLY A 166 -10.83 14.30 0.12
CA GLY A 166 -11.39 15.56 0.56
C GLY A 166 -10.47 16.76 0.35
N GLY A 167 -11.11 17.93 0.32
CA GLY A 167 -10.46 19.24 0.39
C GLY A 167 -10.93 20.00 1.63
N LYS A 168 -10.85 21.31 1.59
CA LYS A 168 -11.33 22.17 2.70
C LYS A 168 -12.86 22.14 2.79
N HIS A 169 -13.36 21.32 3.70
CA HIS A 169 -14.81 21.23 3.99
C HIS A 169 -15.32 22.49 4.69
N ALA A 170 -16.63 22.76 4.59
CA ALA A 170 -17.24 23.92 5.22
C ALA A 170 -18.66 23.64 5.70
N LEU A 171 -19.10 24.37 6.72
CA LEU A 171 -20.51 24.43 7.07
C LEU A 171 -21.22 25.42 6.16
N SER A 172 -22.52 25.16 5.86
CA SER A 172 -23.37 26.13 5.19
C SER A 172 -23.58 27.39 6.06
N PRO A 173 -23.85 28.56 5.47
CA PRO A 173 -24.02 29.79 6.23
C PRO A 173 -25.11 29.73 7.32
N ASP A 174 -26.16 28.93 7.09
CA ASP A 174 -27.25 28.71 8.05
C ASP A 174 -26.91 27.63 9.11
N GLY A 175 -25.74 26.98 9.01
CA GLY A 175 -25.28 25.94 9.94
C GLY A 175 -26.08 24.64 9.91
N ARG A 176 -26.92 24.42 8.87
CA ARG A 176 -27.78 23.23 8.77
C ARG A 176 -27.14 22.09 7.98
N GLN A 177 -26.13 22.38 7.20
CA GLN A 177 -25.47 21.43 6.30
C GLN A 177 -23.95 21.51 6.44
N VAL A 178 -23.28 20.42 6.11
CA VAL A 178 -21.86 20.43 5.80
C VAL A 178 -21.69 20.22 4.29
N VAL A 179 -20.85 21.02 3.67
CA VAL A 179 -20.45 20.92 2.27
C VAL A 179 -19.07 20.29 2.21
N LEU A 180 -19.03 19.08 1.72
CA LEU A 180 -17.80 18.33 1.51
C LEU A 180 -17.22 18.71 0.14
N LYS A 181 -15.98 19.14 0.12
CA LYS A 181 -15.19 19.29 -1.12
C LYS A 181 -14.60 17.93 -1.44
N VAL A 182 -15.20 17.21 -2.39
CA VAL A 182 -14.78 15.88 -2.81
C VAL A 182 -13.88 15.98 -4.03
N VAL A 183 -12.72 15.35 -3.99
CA VAL A 183 -11.73 15.36 -5.08
C VAL A 183 -12.34 14.72 -6.33
N VAL A 184 -12.21 15.41 -7.47
CA VAL A 184 -12.51 14.83 -8.77
C VAL A 184 -11.32 13.95 -9.19
N PRO A 185 -11.53 12.64 -9.37
CA PRO A 185 -10.44 11.75 -9.75
C PRO A 185 -9.78 12.16 -11.07
N SER A 186 -8.46 12.03 -11.14
CA SER A 186 -7.69 12.27 -12.36
C SER A 186 -6.66 11.18 -12.56
N ARG A 187 -6.25 10.92 -13.81
CA ARG A 187 -5.27 9.88 -14.15
C ARG A 187 -3.90 10.10 -13.49
N ASN A 188 -3.52 11.34 -13.31
CA ASN A 188 -2.22 11.72 -12.80
C ASN A 188 -2.20 11.87 -11.28
N GLY A 189 -3.28 11.40 -10.61
CA GLY A 189 -3.39 11.44 -9.15
C GLY A 189 -3.17 12.83 -8.60
N SER A 190 -3.82 13.88 -9.19
CA SER A 190 -3.56 15.30 -8.90
C SER A 190 -3.09 15.56 -7.48
N ILE A 191 -1.77 15.58 -7.29
CA ILE A 191 -1.12 15.90 -6.03
C ILE A 191 -0.89 17.42 -6.07
N GLY A 192 -1.34 18.15 -5.04
CA GLY A 192 -1.07 19.58 -4.90
C GLY A 192 -2.20 20.53 -5.25
N SER A 193 -1.87 21.77 -5.57
CA SER A 193 -2.78 22.93 -5.71
C SER A 193 -3.77 22.90 -6.88
N GLN A 194 -3.70 21.89 -7.74
CA GLN A 194 -4.54 21.78 -8.94
C GLN A 194 -5.71 20.80 -8.81
N ARG A 195 -5.95 20.26 -7.60
CA ARG A 195 -7.09 19.36 -7.38
C ARG A 195 -8.40 20.07 -7.69
N GLN A 196 -9.20 19.45 -8.54
CA GLN A 196 -10.58 19.86 -8.75
C GLN A 196 -11.48 19.20 -7.72
N TYR A 197 -12.54 19.89 -7.33
CA TYR A 197 -13.48 19.40 -6.34
C TYR A 197 -14.91 19.50 -6.85
N VAL A 198 -15.73 18.57 -6.40
CA VAL A 198 -17.19 18.62 -6.53
C VAL A 198 -17.80 18.67 -5.13
N ASP A 199 -18.87 19.44 -4.98
CA ASP A 199 -19.52 19.62 -3.70
C ASP A 199 -20.52 18.49 -3.44
N VAL A 200 -20.44 17.92 -2.24
CA VAL A 200 -21.42 16.98 -1.70
C VAL A 200 -21.95 17.53 -0.38
N THR A 201 -23.25 17.62 -0.26
CA THR A 201 -23.90 18.24 0.90
C THR A 201 -24.55 17.19 1.80
N ILE A 202 -24.36 17.33 3.11
CA ILE A 202 -24.95 16.46 4.13
C ILE A 202 -25.76 17.31 5.11
N ASN A 203 -26.99 16.90 5.39
CA ASN A 203 -27.85 17.52 6.39
C ASN A 203 -27.38 17.17 7.80
N LEU A 204 -27.08 18.15 8.62
CA LEU A 204 -26.50 17.93 9.96
C LEU A 204 -27.50 17.39 10.99
N ALA A 205 -28.80 17.62 10.81
CA ALA A 205 -29.79 17.12 11.73
C ALA A 205 -30.06 15.61 11.56
N THR A 206 -29.92 15.09 10.32
CA THR A 206 -30.29 13.72 9.96
C THR A 206 -29.10 12.87 9.49
N GLY A 207 -28.00 13.49 9.07
CA GLY A 207 -26.90 12.80 8.39
C GLY A 207 -27.25 12.38 6.95
N ALA A 208 -28.36 12.87 6.38
CA ALA A 208 -28.77 12.52 5.01
C ALA A 208 -27.87 13.22 3.99
N VAL A 209 -27.32 12.44 3.06
CA VAL A 209 -26.56 12.95 1.91
C VAL A 209 -27.54 13.45 0.86
N ALA A 210 -27.33 14.67 0.38
CA ALA A 210 -28.12 15.22 -0.71
C ALA A 210 -27.90 14.43 -2.02
N PRO A 211 -28.89 14.39 -2.93
CA PRO A 211 -28.72 13.70 -4.21
C PRO A 211 -27.51 14.20 -4.97
N LEU A 212 -26.67 13.27 -5.44
CA LEU A 212 -25.48 13.55 -6.24
C LEU A 212 -25.93 13.81 -7.69
N ALA A 213 -26.14 15.06 -8.04
CA ALA A 213 -26.72 15.43 -9.33
C ALA A 213 -26.14 16.74 -9.90
N GLY A 214 -26.45 17.02 -11.15
CA GLY A 214 -26.06 18.24 -11.85
C GLY A 214 -24.78 18.12 -12.67
N PRO A 215 -24.47 19.14 -13.51
CA PRO A 215 -23.39 19.06 -14.48
C PRO A 215 -22.00 18.85 -13.90
N ALA A 216 -21.72 19.40 -12.71
CA ALA A 216 -20.43 19.21 -12.03
C ALA A 216 -20.25 17.76 -11.60
N TRP A 217 -21.29 17.16 -11.02
CA TRP A 217 -21.27 15.75 -10.61
C TRP A 217 -21.18 14.80 -11.81
N THR A 218 -21.94 15.09 -12.88
CA THR A 218 -21.87 14.32 -14.13
C THR A 218 -20.44 14.29 -14.70
N ARG A 219 -19.76 15.44 -14.72
CA ARG A 219 -18.35 15.50 -15.15
C ARG A 219 -17.40 14.73 -14.21
N ALA A 220 -17.62 14.85 -12.91
CA ALA A 220 -16.82 14.14 -11.93
C ALA A 220 -16.96 12.60 -12.07
N MET A 221 -18.17 12.11 -12.30
CA MET A 221 -18.42 10.69 -12.59
C MET A 221 -17.78 10.23 -13.90
N ALA A 222 -17.85 11.06 -14.95
CA ALA A 222 -17.21 10.75 -16.23
C ALA A 222 -15.68 10.66 -16.11
N ALA A 223 -15.08 11.50 -15.26
CA ALA A 223 -13.64 11.44 -14.97
C ALA A 223 -13.27 10.18 -14.15
N ALA A 224 -14.12 9.78 -13.20
CA ALA A 224 -13.89 8.61 -12.35
C ALA A 224 -14.01 7.27 -13.11
N ALA A 225 -14.95 7.18 -14.07
CA ALA A 225 -15.31 5.91 -14.71
C ALA A 225 -14.13 5.15 -15.36
N PRO A 226 -13.24 5.77 -16.17
CA PRO A 226 -12.11 5.05 -16.78
C PRO A 226 -11.08 4.61 -15.73
N ILE A 227 -10.88 5.38 -14.66
CA ILE A 227 -9.96 5.05 -13.57
C ILE A 227 -10.49 3.84 -12.79
N ALA A 228 -11.77 3.84 -12.44
CA ALA A 228 -12.42 2.73 -11.76
C ALA A 228 -12.40 1.44 -12.60
N ALA A 229 -12.65 1.53 -13.92
CA ALA A 229 -12.58 0.40 -14.81
C ALA A 229 -11.17 -0.21 -14.87
N ARG A 230 -10.13 0.64 -14.94
CA ARG A 230 -8.74 0.19 -14.91
C ARG A 230 -8.38 -0.49 -13.58
N SER A 231 -8.75 0.11 -12.45
CA SER A 231 -8.54 -0.48 -11.13
C SER A 231 -9.22 -1.85 -10.99
N LYS A 232 -10.44 -2.02 -11.55
CA LYS A 232 -11.12 -3.33 -11.60
C LYS A 232 -10.34 -4.35 -12.46
N ALA A 233 -9.81 -3.93 -13.60
CA ALA A 233 -9.01 -4.79 -14.48
C ALA A 233 -7.72 -5.25 -13.79
N GLU A 234 -7.03 -4.33 -13.11
CA GLU A 234 -5.81 -4.63 -12.35
C GLU A 234 -6.10 -5.60 -11.20
N GLU A 235 -7.17 -5.38 -10.44
CA GLU A 235 -7.60 -6.28 -9.36
C GLU A 235 -7.95 -7.68 -9.89
N ALA A 236 -8.71 -7.76 -10.99
CA ALA A 236 -9.07 -9.04 -11.61
C ALA A 236 -7.83 -9.77 -12.17
N THR A 237 -6.90 -9.04 -12.79
CA THR A 237 -5.63 -9.59 -13.28
C THR A 237 -4.78 -10.11 -12.13
N TRP A 238 -4.66 -9.33 -11.06
CA TRP A 238 -3.98 -9.78 -9.84
C TRP A 238 -4.63 -11.05 -9.27
N ARG A 239 -5.95 -11.05 -9.12
CA ARG A 239 -6.70 -12.22 -8.64
C ARG A 239 -6.47 -13.44 -9.52
N ALA A 240 -6.54 -13.30 -10.85
CA ALA A 240 -6.26 -14.38 -11.78
C ALA A 240 -4.85 -14.95 -11.60
N SER A 241 -3.85 -14.08 -11.45
CA SER A 241 -2.46 -14.49 -11.23
C SER A 241 -2.23 -15.18 -9.88
N MET A 242 -3.00 -14.81 -8.86
CA MET A 242 -2.96 -15.43 -7.53
C MET A 242 -3.55 -16.83 -7.52
N ILE A 243 -4.57 -17.07 -8.35
CA ILE A 243 -5.32 -18.34 -8.38
C ILE A 243 -4.68 -19.34 -9.35
N ALA A 244 -4.26 -18.87 -10.53
CA ALA A 244 -3.76 -19.73 -11.60
C ALA A 244 -2.50 -20.51 -11.18
N PRO A 245 -2.34 -21.76 -11.65
CA PRO A 245 -1.07 -22.45 -11.54
C PRO A 245 0.05 -21.63 -12.21
N LEU A 246 1.21 -21.60 -11.59
CA LEU A 246 2.37 -20.86 -12.08
C LEU A 246 3.06 -21.64 -13.20
N ALA A 247 2.96 -21.16 -14.41
CA ALA A 247 3.68 -21.73 -15.56
C ALA A 247 5.05 -21.04 -15.74
N ALA A 248 6.05 -21.82 -16.18
CA ALA A 248 7.34 -21.26 -16.54
C ALA A 248 7.22 -20.40 -17.82
N PRO A 249 8.11 -19.38 -17.99
CA PRO A 249 8.18 -18.60 -19.20
C PRO A 249 8.48 -19.46 -20.44
N THR A 250 7.86 -19.17 -21.57
CA THR A 250 8.11 -19.84 -22.84
C THR A 250 9.40 -19.36 -23.53
N GLY A 251 9.91 -18.18 -23.15
CA GLY A 251 11.16 -17.59 -23.66
C GLY A 251 12.34 -17.79 -22.73
N THR A 252 13.47 -17.23 -23.13
CA THR A 252 14.75 -17.34 -22.40
C THR A 252 15.17 -16.05 -21.67
N LYS A 253 14.29 -15.02 -21.66
CA LYS A 253 14.62 -13.74 -21.00
C LYS A 253 14.88 -13.94 -19.52
N GLU A 254 16.04 -13.51 -19.05
CA GLU A 254 16.49 -13.64 -17.67
C GLU A 254 15.47 -13.06 -16.66
N ILE A 255 14.94 -11.87 -16.93
CA ILE A 255 14.02 -11.21 -16.01
C ILE A 255 12.70 -11.99 -15.81
N ASP A 256 12.21 -12.65 -16.85
CA ASP A 256 10.98 -13.43 -16.76
C ASP A 256 11.21 -14.69 -15.93
N TRP A 257 12.36 -15.35 -16.10
CA TRP A 257 12.76 -16.52 -15.31
C TRP A 257 13.09 -16.14 -13.86
N LYS A 258 13.69 -14.99 -13.59
CA LYS A 258 13.86 -14.49 -12.23
C LYS A 258 12.50 -14.31 -11.54
N ARG A 259 11.54 -13.66 -12.20
CA ARG A 259 10.18 -13.50 -11.67
C ARG A 259 9.50 -14.85 -11.40
N TYR A 260 9.64 -15.79 -12.33
CA TYR A 260 9.12 -17.15 -12.17
C TYR A 260 9.70 -17.83 -10.94
N LEU A 261 11.02 -17.82 -10.76
CA LEU A 261 11.69 -18.46 -9.61
C LEU A 261 11.28 -17.82 -8.28
N TYR A 262 11.16 -16.49 -8.20
CA TYR A 262 10.65 -15.81 -7.00
C TYR A 262 9.24 -16.29 -6.62
N GLN A 263 8.37 -16.49 -7.60
CA GLN A 263 7.03 -17.01 -7.35
C GLN A 263 7.05 -18.51 -7.03
N ALA A 264 7.91 -19.28 -7.68
CA ALA A 264 8.10 -20.69 -7.40
C ALA A 264 8.55 -20.95 -5.96
N ILE A 265 9.54 -20.21 -5.45
CA ILE A 265 9.98 -20.26 -4.04
C ILE A 265 8.78 -20.09 -3.11
N LYS A 266 7.99 -19.03 -3.31
CA LYS A 266 6.81 -18.72 -2.47
C LYS A 266 5.76 -19.82 -2.47
N ARG A 267 5.60 -20.54 -3.60
CA ARG A 267 4.63 -21.63 -3.71
C ARG A 267 5.15 -22.96 -3.18
N LEU A 268 6.42 -23.27 -3.40
CA LEU A 268 7.03 -24.55 -3.02
C LEU A 268 7.45 -24.61 -1.55
N ALA A 269 7.83 -23.47 -0.96
CA ALA A 269 8.26 -23.42 0.42
C ALA A 269 7.82 -22.13 1.12
N PRO A 270 6.66 -22.16 1.75
CA PRO A 270 6.15 -21.04 2.53
C PRO A 270 7.03 -20.80 3.76
N LYS A 271 7.24 -19.54 4.09
CA LYS A 271 8.05 -19.05 5.19
C LYS A 271 9.53 -19.30 4.95
N SER A 272 10.14 -18.39 4.21
CA SER A 272 11.60 -18.19 4.32
C SER A 272 11.87 -17.72 5.75
N PRO A 273 12.86 -18.32 6.44
CA PRO A 273 13.30 -17.83 7.75
C PRO A 273 13.97 -16.45 7.66
N GLN A 274 14.23 -15.95 6.46
CA GLN A 274 14.86 -14.66 6.22
C GLN A 274 13.95 -13.76 5.37
N MET A 275 13.58 -12.59 5.91
CA MET A 275 13.09 -11.47 5.15
C MET A 275 14.28 -10.80 4.45
N GLY A 276 14.65 -11.27 3.26
CA GLY A 276 15.73 -10.74 2.46
C GLY A 276 15.51 -11.02 0.98
N PHE A 277 16.35 -10.45 0.13
CA PHE A 277 16.38 -10.77 -1.29
C PHE A 277 16.80 -12.23 -1.44
N ASP A 278 15.89 -13.08 -1.92
CA ASP A 278 16.21 -14.44 -2.29
C ASP A 278 17.19 -14.40 -3.47
N PRO A 279 18.41 -14.93 -3.35
CA PRO A 279 19.39 -14.95 -4.44
C PRO A 279 18.90 -15.88 -5.56
N VAL A 280 18.71 -15.31 -6.76
CA VAL A 280 18.18 -16.02 -7.94
C VAL A 280 19.16 -15.91 -9.10
N TRP A 281 19.58 -17.04 -9.65
CA TRP A 281 20.50 -17.11 -10.80
C TRP A 281 19.86 -17.78 -12.01
N ILE A 282 20.01 -17.14 -13.14
CA ILE A 282 19.63 -17.68 -14.44
C ILE A 282 20.93 -17.86 -15.22
N LEU A 283 21.30 -19.10 -15.49
CA LEU A 283 22.48 -19.40 -16.29
C LEU A 283 22.14 -19.25 -17.79
N ALA A 284 22.88 -18.41 -18.47
CA ALA A 284 22.74 -18.18 -19.91
C ALA A 284 23.16 -19.40 -20.74
N GLU A 285 22.98 -19.31 -22.04
CA GLU A 285 23.46 -20.31 -22.98
C GLU A 285 24.99 -20.42 -22.96
N THR A 286 25.48 -21.66 -23.14
CA THR A 286 26.91 -21.90 -23.21
C THR A 286 27.50 -21.15 -24.40
N GLY A 287 28.48 -20.26 -24.13
CA GLY A 287 29.10 -19.40 -25.13
C GLY A 287 28.52 -17.97 -25.18
N ALA A 288 27.45 -17.68 -24.43
CA ALA A 288 26.98 -16.31 -24.26
C ALA A 288 28.02 -15.49 -23.43
N PRO A 289 28.14 -14.19 -23.69
CA PRO A 289 29.10 -13.31 -23.00
C PRO A 289 28.97 -13.36 -21.47
N GLU A 290 27.77 -13.43 -20.95
CA GLU A 290 27.45 -13.44 -19.51
C GLU A 290 27.62 -14.82 -18.84
N PHE A 291 27.73 -15.91 -19.61
CA PHE A 291 27.78 -17.28 -19.07
C PHE A 291 28.93 -17.48 -18.07
N ALA A 292 30.10 -16.99 -18.39
CA ALA A 292 31.29 -17.19 -17.55
C ALA A 292 31.19 -16.50 -16.19
N GLU A 293 30.63 -15.29 -16.16
CA GLU A 293 30.41 -14.53 -14.93
C GLU A 293 29.31 -15.18 -14.07
N GLN A 294 28.18 -15.51 -14.67
CA GLN A 294 27.07 -16.19 -13.97
C GLN A 294 27.50 -17.54 -13.42
N ALA A 295 28.29 -18.32 -14.18
CA ALA A 295 28.84 -19.59 -13.71
C ALA A 295 29.81 -19.41 -12.54
N LYS A 296 30.61 -18.34 -12.52
CA LYS A 296 31.50 -17.99 -11.42
C LYS A 296 30.69 -17.62 -10.18
N ASP A 297 29.66 -16.84 -10.30
CA ASP A 297 28.78 -16.42 -9.19
C ASP A 297 28.10 -17.64 -8.55
N ILE A 298 27.54 -18.53 -9.37
CA ILE A 298 26.91 -19.77 -8.90
C ILE A 298 27.95 -20.65 -8.14
N ARG A 299 29.22 -20.79 -8.62
CA ARG A 299 30.26 -21.50 -7.89
C ARG A 299 30.62 -20.84 -6.57
N GLY A 300 30.60 -19.51 -6.51
CA GLY A 300 30.88 -18.72 -5.31
C GLY A 300 29.98 -19.05 -4.14
N ILE A 301 28.73 -19.46 -4.39
CA ILE A 301 27.77 -19.87 -3.36
C ILE A 301 28.29 -21.04 -2.54
N PHE A 302 28.98 -21.99 -3.17
CA PHE A 302 29.44 -23.20 -2.54
C PHE A 302 30.70 -23.04 -1.70
N THR A 303 31.42 -21.94 -1.83
CA THR A 303 32.73 -21.71 -1.22
C THR A 303 32.85 -20.49 -0.33
N GLY A 304 31.86 -19.65 -0.28
CA GLY A 304 31.96 -18.36 0.43
C GLY A 304 30.67 -17.77 0.91
N TRP A 305 29.61 -18.56 1.08
CA TRP A 305 28.32 -18.09 1.57
C TRP A 305 28.12 -18.54 3.02
N ASP A 306 28.08 -17.57 3.92
CA ASP A 306 28.01 -17.84 5.38
C ASP A 306 26.56 -17.71 5.92
N ASP A 307 25.64 -17.08 5.14
CA ASP A 307 24.26 -16.83 5.57
C ASP A 307 23.31 -17.95 5.12
N LYS A 308 22.38 -18.32 6.00
CA LYS A 308 21.26 -19.19 5.63
C LYS A 308 20.35 -18.48 4.67
N SER A 309 20.18 -19.00 3.46
CA SER A 309 19.44 -18.35 2.38
C SER A 309 18.64 -19.34 1.54
N ASP A 310 17.67 -18.81 0.82
CA ASP A 310 16.97 -19.51 -0.24
C ASP A 310 17.66 -19.20 -1.57
N PHE A 311 18.26 -20.20 -2.20
CA PHE A 311 18.89 -20.07 -3.51
C PHE A 311 18.01 -20.63 -4.60
N ALA A 312 17.85 -19.93 -5.71
CA ALA A 312 17.08 -20.45 -6.83
C ALA A 312 17.88 -20.41 -8.14
N PHE A 313 17.76 -21.47 -8.92
CA PHE A 313 18.54 -21.67 -10.13
C PHE A 313 17.66 -22.13 -11.28
N ALA A 314 17.87 -21.55 -12.45
CA ALA A 314 17.33 -22.03 -13.72
C ALA A 314 18.33 -21.80 -14.86
N SER A 315 18.18 -22.57 -15.91
CA SER A 315 18.83 -22.32 -17.19
C SER A 315 17.92 -22.83 -18.30
N PRO A 316 17.10 -21.95 -18.90
CA PRO A 316 16.20 -22.37 -19.98
C PRO A 316 16.93 -22.83 -21.23
N SER A 317 18.12 -22.27 -21.50
CA SER A 317 18.89 -22.57 -22.71
C SER A 317 19.97 -23.64 -22.51
N ALA A 318 20.48 -23.81 -21.28
CA ALA A 318 21.61 -24.72 -21.00
C ALA A 318 21.40 -25.56 -19.71
N PRO A 319 20.28 -26.31 -19.55
CA PRO A 319 19.97 -27.02 -18.30
C PRO A 319 21.01 -28.08 -17.94
N LYS A 320 21.67 -28.72 -18.93
CA LYS A 320 22.77 -29.66 -18.69
C LYS A 320 24.02 -28.99 -18.11
N ALA A 321 24.32 -27.77 -18.58
CA ALA A 321 25.44 -26.98 -18.06
C ALA A 321 25.18 -26.55 -16.60
N LEU A 322 23.96 -26.11 -16.30
CA LEU A 322 23.55 -25.81 -14.93
C LEU A 322 23.67 -27.02 -14.00
N ALA A 323 23.13 -28.17 -14.44
CA ALA A 323 23.21 -29.40 -13.66
C ALA A 323 24.68 -29.83 -13.33
N ARG A 324 25.57 -29.72 -14.31
CA ARG A 324 27.02 -29.97 -14.13
C ARG A 324 27.63 -28.97 -13.14
N LEU A 325 27.36 -27.68 -13.32
CA LEU A 325 27.90 -26.62 -12.49
C LEU A 325 27.49 -26.75 -11.03
N LEU A 326 26.22 -27.09 -10.76
CA LEU A 326 25.74 -27.37 -9.41
C LEU A 326 26.38 -28.59 -8.78
N ALA A 327 26.59 -29.67 -9.54
CA ALA A 327 27.27 -30.87 -9.07
C ALA A 327 28.77 -30.63 -8.77
N GLU A 328 29.45 -29.87 -9.62
CA GLU A 328 30.84 -29.44 -9.42
C GLU A 328 30.97 -28.58 -8.16
N GLY A 329 30.07 -27.56 -8.00
CA GLY A 329 30.03 -26.74 -6.81
C GLY A 329 29.77 -27.51 -5.53
N ALA A 330 28.82 -28.46 -5.56
CA ALA A 330 28.53 -29.31 -4.42
C ALA A 330 29.72 -30.19 -4.02
N SER A 331 30.49 -30.65 -5.01
CA SER A 331 31.70 -31.46 -4.74
C SER A 331 32.83 -30.65 -4.10
N ALA A 332 32.95 -29.37 -4.44
CA ALA A 332 33.92 -28.43 -3.89
C ALA A 332 33.51 -27.87 -2.51
N ALA A 333 32.24 -27.90 -2.17
CA ALA A 333 31.71 -27.37 -0.92
C ALA A 333 32.17 -28.22 0.30
N PRO A 334 32.41 -27.59 1.46
CA PRO A 334 32.50 -28.32 2.72
C PRO A 334 31.23 -29.14 2.97
N ALA A 335 31.39 -30.36 3.50
CA ALA A 335 30.24 -31.18 3.88
C ALA A 335 29.39 -30.41 4.94
N GLY A 336 28.10 -30.25 4.69
CA GLY A 336 27.21 -29.49 5.58
C GLY A 336 27.40 -27.98 5.54
N GLY A 337 28.23 -27.42 4.65
CA GLY A 337 28.53 -25.98 4.60
C GLY A 337 27.36 -25.08 4.31
N LEU A 338 26.26 -25.61 3.72
CA LEU A 338 25.02 -24.89 3.45
C LEU A 338 23.84 -25.41 4.31
N ALA A 339 24.14 -26.00 5.47
CA ALA A 339 23.09 -26.47 6.38
C ALA A 339 22.18 -25.34 6.85
N GLY A 340 20.87 -25.53 6.71
CA GLY A 340 19.87 -24.53 7.03
C GLY A 340 19.48 -23.62 5.86
N SER A 341 20.18 -23.70 4.72
CA SER A 341 19.76 -23.08 3.46
C SER A 341 18.84 -23.99 2.65
N ARG A 342 18.09 -23.43 1.69
CA ARG A 342 17.27 -24.19 0.74
C ARG A 342 17.72 -23.89 -0.67
N MET A 343 17.72 -24.89 -1.54
CA MET A 343 18.07 -24.76 -2.96
C MET A 343 16.91 -25.19 -3.83
N PHE A 344 16.39 -24.27 -4.61
CA PHE A 344 15.32 -24.46 -5.57
C PHE A 344 15.92 -24.55 -6.97
N VAL A 345 15.77 -25.69 -7.63
CA VAL A 345 16.40 -25.93 -8.92
C VAL A 345 15.38 -26.32 -9.96
N ALA A 346 15.16 -25.44 -10.94
CA ALA A 346 14.27 -25.69 -12.07
C ALA A 346 15.02 -26.46 -13.15
N LEU A 347 14.77 -27.77 -13.26
CA LEU A 347 15.44 -28.66 -14.22
C LEU A 347 14.45 -29.70 -14.79
N PRO A 348 14.67 -30.13 -16.05
CA PRO A 348 13.97 -31.30 -16.58
C PRO A 348 14.20 -32.55 -15.70
N PRO A 349 13.19 -33.45 -15.58
CA PRO A 349 13.25 -34.61 -14.70
C PRO A 349 14.48 -35.48 -14.87
N ALA A 350 14.94 -35.64 -16.12
CA ALA A 350 16.12 -36.45 -16.46
C ALA A 350 17.42 -35.96 -15.77
N LEU A 351 17.51 -34.70 -15.39
CA LEU A 351 18.68 -34.10 -14.71
C LEU A 351 18.46 -33.98 -13.19
N GLY A 352 17.22 -33.97 -12.76
CA GLY A 352 16.84 -33.60 -11.39
C GLY A 352 17.37 -34.53 -10.31
N ALA A 353 17.29 -35.84 -10.54
CA ALA A 353 17.75 -36.84 -9.54
C ALA A 353 19.27 -36.76 -9.27
N GLY A 354 20.08 -36.62 -10.33
CA GLY A 354 21.52 -36.48 -10.23
C GLY A 354 21.94 -35.23 -9.47
N VAL A 355 21.32 -34.09 -9.76
CA VAL A 355 21.56 -32.80 -9.08
C VAL A 355 21.16 -32.87 -7.61
N ARG A 356 20.01 -33.44 -7.30
CA ARG A 356 19.54 -33.58 -5.91
C ARG A 356 20.55 -34.41 -5.11
N ASN A 357 21.00 -35.56 -5.64
CA ASN A 357 21.99 -36.42 -4.96
C ASN A 357 23.31 -35.69 -4.73
N ALA A 358 23.80 -34.95 -5.75
CA ALA A 358 25.05 -34.19 -5.61
C ALA A 358 24.93 -33.09 -4.54
N LEU A 359 23.85 -32.36 -4.51
CA LEU A 359 23.64 -31.25 -3.58
C LEU A 359 23.37 -31.68 -2.12
N THR A 360 22.95 -32.94 -1.88
CA THR A 360 22.65 -33.45 -0.53
C THR A 360 23.83 -33.29 0.43
N ARG A 361 25.09 -33.50 -0.04
CA ARG A 361 26.29 -33.37 0.83
C ARG A 361 26.51 -31.94 1.35
N THR A 362 25.96 -30.92 0.72
CA THR A 362 26.06 -29.51 1.17
C THR A 362 25.28 -29.24 2.46
N GLY A 363 24.37 -30.12 2.86
CA GLY A 363 23.49 -29.94 4.01
C GLY A 363 22.28 -29.05 3.73
N ALA A 364 22.14 -28.45 2.54
CA ALA A 364 20.99 -27.67 2.15
C ALA A 364 19.76 -28.55 1.90
N THR A 365 18.56 -27.99 2.15
CA THR A 365 17.31 -28.61 1.70
C THR A 365 17.15 -28.38 0.20
N VAL A 366 17.15 -29.47 -0.59
CA VAL A 366 17.14 -29.39 -2.06
C VAL A 366 15.76 -29.68 -2.63
N ILE A 367 15.20 -28.72 -3.35
CA ILE A 367 13.89 -28.78 -4.01
C ILE A 367 14.13 -28.67 -5.51
N VAL A 368 14.14 -29.81 -6.21
CA VAL A 368 14.22 -29.85 -7.68
C VAL A 368 12.82 -30.02 -8.23
N PHE A 369 12.46 -29.18 -9.17
CA PHE A 369 11.14 -29.17 -9.81
C PHE A 369 11.25 -29.04 -11.33
N ASP A 370 10.28 -29.63 -12.04
CA ASP A 370 10.18 -29.57 -13.49
C ASP A 370 9.49 -28.29 -13.94
N PRO A 371 10.16 -27.38 -14.65
CA PRO A 371 9.54 -26.15 -15.13
C PRO A 371 8.45 -26.38 -16.19
N SER A 372 8.37 -27.55 -16.82
CA SER A 372 7.29 -27.87 -17.76
C SER A 372 5.96 -28.17 -17.07
N VAL A 373 5.99 -28.42 -15.75
CA VAL A 373 4.80 -28.69 -14.95
C VAL A 373 4.39 -27.43 -14.18
N PRO A 374 3.23 -26.85 -14.43
CA PRO A 374 2.76 -25.68 -13.69
C PRO A 374 2.68 -25.95 -12.17
N ILE A 375 3.21 -25.03 -11.36
CA ILE A 375 3.18 -25.14 -9.91
C ILE A 375 1.83 -24.65 -9.38
N PRO A 376 1.04 -25.47 -8.69
CA PRO A 376 -0.25 -25.05 -8.16
C PRO A 376 -0.09 -23.96 -7.10
N GLN A 377 -1.14 -23.15 -6.92
CA GLN A 377 -1.18 -22.23 -5.80
C GLN A 377 -1.40 -23.00 -4.50
N ARG A 378 -0.92 -22.48 -3.41
CA ARG A 378 -1.05 -23.05 -2.07
C ARG A 378 -2.46 -22.89 -1.54
N ALA A 379 -2.91 -23.89 -0.79
CA ALA A 379 -4.26 -23.91 -0.23
C ALA A 379 -4.53 -22.77 0.77
N ASP A 380 -3.51 -22.28 1.51
CA ASP A 380 -3.66 -21.13 2.39
C ASP A 380 -3.81 -19.83 1.60
N ALA A 381 -3.02 -19.59 0.56
CA ALA A 381 -3.16 -18.44 -0.31
C ALA A 381 -4.48 -18.45 -1.09
N LEU A 382 -4.98 -19.61 -1.50
CA LEU A 382 -6.30 -19.71 -2.13
C LEU A 382 -7.43 -19.34 -1.16
N ARG A 383 -7.33 -19.75 0.10
CA ARG A 383 -8.31 -19.38 1.13
C ARG A 383 -8.34 -17.88 1.40
N GLU A 384 -7.18 -17.21 1.37
CA GLU A 384 -7.09 -15.75 1.53
C GLU A 384 -7.87 -14.99 0.45
N VAL A 385 -7.93 -15.53 -0.78
CA VAL A 385 -8.72 -14.95 -1.88
C VAL A 385 -10.12 -15.59 -2.02
N GLY A 386 -10.53 -16.42 -1.07
CA GLY A 386 -11.87 -17.01 -1.01
C GLY A 386 -12.14 -18.07 -2.07
N VAL A 387 -11.12 -18.84 -2.49
CA VAL A 387 -11.24 -19.89 -3.52
C VAL A 387 -10.95 -21.25 -2.94
N ALA A 388 -11.84 -22.20 -3.18
CA ALA A 388 -11.59 -23.60 -2.84
C ALA A 388 -10.61 -24.25 -3.84
N PRO A 389 -9.72 -25.16 -3.39
CA PRO A 389 -8.70 -25.76 -4.26
C PRO A 389 -9.27 -26.51 -5.49
N ASP A 390 -10.43 -27.08 -5.39
CA ASP A 390 -11.16 -27.79 -6.45
C ASP A 390 -11.82 -26.84 -7.47
N GLU A 391 -12.01 -25.58 -7.13
CA GLU A 391 -12.60 -24.55 -7.99
C GLU A 391 -11.56 -23.69 -8.74
N VAL A 392 -10.28 -23.87 -8.48
CA VAL A 392 -9.16 -23.02 -8.96
C VAL A 392 -9.24 -22.74 -10.44
N THR A 393 -9.44 -23.76 -11.28
CA THR A 393 -9.43 -23.59 -12.75
C THR A 393 -10.60 -22.73 -13.22
N THR A 394 -11.79 -22.96 -12.68
CA THR A 394 -13.00 -22.22 -13.04
C THR A 394 -12.89 -20.76 -12.60
N GLU A 395 -12.43 -20.53 -11.37
CA GLU A 395 -12.30 -19.18 -10.82
C GLU A 395 -11.18 -18.39 -11.51
N ALA A 396 -10.06 -19.02 -11.84
CA ALA A 396 -8.99 -18.40 -12.61
C ALA A 396 -9.47 -17.99 -14.02
N ALA A 397 -10.26 -18.83 -14.68
CA ALA A 397 -10.85 -18.51 -15.99
C ALA A 397 -11.84 -17.34 -15.88
N ARG A 398 -12.67 -17.31 -14.83
CA ARG A 398 -13.60 -16.21 -14.55
C ARG A 398 -12.85 -14.89 -14.29
N ALA A 399 -11.86 -14.89 -13.41
CA ALA A 399 -11.07 -13.71 -13.09
C ALA A 399 -10.31 -13.18 -14.32
N ALA A 400 -9.78 -14.06 -15.18
CA ALA A 400 -9.14 -13.67 -16.43
C ALA A 400 -10.13 -13.06 -17.43
N ALA A 401 -11.35 -13.60 -17.52
CA ALA A 401 -12.41 -13.03 -18.36
C ALA A 401 -12.86 -11.64 -17.86
N ASP A 402 -13.00 -11.48 -16.55
CA ASP A 402 -13.33 -10.19 -15.93
C ASP A 402 -12.22 -9.15 -16.15
N ALA A 403 -10.95 -9.53 -15.99
CA ALA A 403 -9.81 -8.67 -16.26
C ALA A 403 -9.85 -8.13 -17.71
N ARG A 404 -10.05 -9.02 -18.68
CA ARG A 404 -10.15 -8.64 -20.10
C ARG A 404 -11.34 -7.74 -20.37
N ARG A 405 -12.49 -8.04 -19.77
CA ARG A 405 -13.71 -7.21 -19.91
C ARG A 405 -13.47 -5.80 -19.37
N PHE A 406 -12.97 -5.68 -18.16
CA PHE A 406 -12.71 -4.37 -17.53
C PHE A 406 -11.63 -3.59 -18.27
N GLU A 407 -10.61 -4.24 -18.82
CA GLU A 407 -9.59 -3.60 -19.65
C GLU A 407 -10.20 -3.01 -20.92
N LEU A 408 -11.09 -3.73 -21.60
CA LEU A 408 -11.82 -3.24 -22.75
C LEU A 408 -12.74 -2.06 -22.41
N ASP A 409 -13.40 -2.12 -21.25
CA ASP A 409 -14.24 -1.02 -20.77
C ASP A 409 -13.37 0.21 -20.43
N ALA A 410 -12.22 0.04 -19.82
CA ALA A 410 -11.28 1.12 -19.53
C ALA A 410 -10.79 1.81 -20.82
N VAL A 411 -10.36 1.03 -21.80
CA VAL A 411 -9.92 1.55 -23.12
C VAL A 411 -11.04 2.31 -23.82
N ARG A 412 -12.25 1.79 -23.79
CA ARG A 412 -13.43 2.44 -24.39
C ARG A 412 -13.74 3.78 -23.70
N LEU A 413 -13.73 3.82 -22.38
CA LEU A 413 -14.00 5.03 -21.61
C LEU A 413 -12.88 6.06 -21.76
N ASP A 414 -11.63 5.63 -21.85
CA ASP A 414 -10.48 6.49 -22.13
C ASP A 414 -10.58 7.18 -23.51
N ALA A 415 -11.14 6.48 -24.50
CA ALA A 415 -11.36 7.04 -25.84
C ALA A 415 -12.46 8.11 -25.86
N LEU A 416 -13.44 8.05 -24.93
CA LEU A 416 -14.51 9.02 -24.81
C LEU A 416 -14.12 10.27 -23.98
N ALA A 417 -13.11 10.15 -23.14
CA ALA A 417 -12.59 11.24 -22.31
C ALA A 417 -11.15 11.58 -22.76
N PRO A 418 -10.99 12.43 -23.80
CA PRO A 418 -9.65 12.78 -24.27
C PRO A 418 -8.85 13.42 -23.13
N PRO A 419 -7.54 13.11 -23.01
CA PRO A 419 -6.70 13.70 -22.00
C PRO A 419 -6.68 15.23 -22.16
N ASP A 420 -6.83 15.95 -21.05
CA ASP A 420 -6.63 17.40 -21.03
C ASP A 420 -5.13 17.69 -21.25
N PRO A 421 -4.72 18.22 -22.41
CA PRO A 421 -3.30 18.46 -22.70
C PRO A 421 -2.67 19.49 -21.75
N LYS A 422 -3.48 20.32 -21.10
CA LYS A 422 -3.03 21.32 -20.12
C LYS A 422 -2.77 20.72 -18.74
N ALA A 423 -3.42 19.60 -18.40
CA ALA A 423 -3.15 18.88 -17.17
C ALA A 423 -1.77 18.17 -17.22
N LEU A 424 -1.41 17.61 -18.38
CA LEU A 424 -0.13 16.91 -18.58
C LEU A 424 1.09 17.86 -18.51
N ALA A 425 0.98 19.08 -19.02
CA ALA A 425 2.09 20.05 -19.03
C ALA A 425 2.36 20.73 -17.68
N LYS A 426 1.44 20.60 -16.72
CA LYS A 426 1.56 21.23 -15.40
C LYS A 426 2.03 20.29 -14.29
N ASP A 427 2.05 18.98 -14.55
CA ASP A 427 2.47 18.00 -13.55
C ASP A 427 3.98 18.03 -13.28
N ASP A 428 4.81 18.37 -14.29
CA ASP A 428 6.25 18.52 -14.11
C ASP A 428 6.60 19.75 -13.24
N GLU A 429 5.91 20.88 -13.41
CA GLU A 429 6.10 22.07 -12.56
C GLU A 429 5.63 21.86 -11.11
N SER A 430 4.61 21.03 -10.89
CA SER A 430 4.08 20.80 -9.54
C SER A 430 4.95 19.87 -8.68
N MET A 431 5.71 18.99 -9.30
CA MET A 431 6.69 18.12 -8.63
C MET A 431 7.90 18.94 -8.13
N GLU A 432 8.38 19.91 -8.91
CA GLU A 432 9.46 20.81 -8.49
C GLU A 432 9.03 21.71 -7.32
N VAL A 433 7.83 22.31 -7.39
CA VAL A 433 7.30 23.16 -6.31
C VAL A 433 7.06 22.36 -5.02
N MET A 434 6.69 21.08 -5.12
CA MET A 434 6.51 20.24 -3.93
C MET A 434 7.84 19.82 -3.31
N ALA A 435 8.87 19.62 -4.11
CA ALA A 435 10.23 19.38 -3.61
C ALA A 435 10.75 20.61 -2.83
N ASP A 436 10.56 21.81 -3.36
CA ASP A 436 10.95 23.07 -2.73
C ASP A 436 10.20 23.34 -1.42
N VAL A 437 8.89 23.03 -1.36
CA VAL A 437 8.08 23.18 -0.12
C VAL A 437 8.52 22.20 0.95
N LEU A 438 8.82 20.95 0.60
CA LEU A 438 9.28 19.93 1.54
C LEU A 438 10.69 20.24 2.07
N GLU A 439 11.57 20.79 1.22
CA GLU A 439 12.91 21.24 1.62
C GLU A 439 12.85 22.44 2.57
N ALA A 440 11.93 23.38 2.31
CA ALA A 440 11.68 24.52 3.18
C ALA A 440 11.08 24.11 4.54
N GLU A 441 10.17 23.12 4.57
CA GLU A 441 9.61 22.59 5.83
C GLU A 441 10.64 21.78 6.62
N ALA A 442 11.47 20.99 5.97
CA ALA A 442 12.57 20.26 6.61
C ALA A 442 13.59 21.22 7.24
N THR A 443 13.97 22.27 6.53
CA THR A 443 14.89 23.32 7.04
C THR A 443 14.30 24.06 8.23
N LYS A 444 12.98 24.30 8.23
CA LYS A 444 12.27 24.95 9.33
C LYS A 444 12.15 24.05 10.57
N ALA A 445 11.99 22.74 10.36
CA ALA A 445 11.97 21.76 11.43
C ALA A 445 13.36 21.61 12.09
N GLU A 446 14.43 21.61 11.30
CA GLU A 446 15.82 21.59 11.80
C GLU A 446 16.17 22.86 12.58
N ALA A 447 15.75 24.03 12.09
CA ALA A 447 15.96 25.31 12.80
C ALA A 447 15.20 25.36 14.14
N SER A 448 14.03 24.72 14.24
CA SER A 448 13.25 24.64 15.48
C SER A 448 13.80 23.63 16.48
N ALA A 449 14.49 22.59 16.02
CA ALA A 449 15.13 21.57 16.86
C ALA A 449 16.51 21.99 17.40
N GLY A 450 17.13 23.02 16.79
CA GLY A 450 18.46 23.53 17.17
C GLY A 450 18.49 24.59 18.27
N GLY A 451 17.36 24.98 18.82
CA GLY A 451 17.28 25.92 19.95
C GLY A 451 17.68 25.24 21.27
N LYS A 452 18.92 25.44 21.71
CA LYS A 452 19.35 25.07 23.06
C LYS A 452 18.58 25.86 24.11
N PRO A 453 18.15 25.20 25.19
CA PRO A 453 17.75 25.95 26.39
C PRO A 453 19.01 26.45 27.11
N GLU A 454 19.05 27.73 27.40
CA GLU A 454 19.85 28.27 28.51
C GLU A 454 19.20 27.98 29.86
#